data_c873b9b24266b0b88ae273f779c72150
#
_entry.id   c873b9b24266b0b88ae273f779c72150
#
_cell.length_a   1.000
_cell.length_b   1.000
_cell.length_c   1.000
_cell.angle_alpha   90.00
_cell.angle_beta   90.00
_cell.angle_gamma   90.00
#
_symmetry.space_group_name_H-M   'P 1'
#
loop_
_entity.id
_entity.type
_entity.pdbx_description
1 polymer ?
#
loop_
_entity_poly.entity_id
_entity_poly.type
_entity_poly.pdbx_seq_one_letter_code
_entity_poly.pdbx_strand_id
1 'polypeptide(L)'
;MTDILFGNNNRPVLKLLAKRSLKAQKNTIAVLAIMLATLLFTSLFTIAISLQTAMQESNMRTTGTSAHAGIKRLSWEEYEKLSSDTGIKDIGYSIIIGNAVGDDFNKTPTELRYGDETYSELTFNTPDTGHLPEQKNEIATSRIVLDAMGLPDKVGTQMELTFTTDTDTFTDTFTLCGIWDGDAVAYRQTMLLSKKYTEQVAPVIHGETDGTTPPVGTGYIDAVMMMPTAWNIEKQALEVTSKYGLDERVSINDAYGMATVSLSSMLPLVTGIAVIFIAGYLLIYNVFYISIAQDIRFYGMLKTLGTTARQIRKIVYKKAIKLSLMGIPIGLLLGWPIGRLLLPAIVNMLTDDIRVVTTVNPLIFLVAIVFSAITVFISCQKPAILAAKVSPMEALHYIEQTGGKKKQRRSKHISTMMMAKNNLTRNKKK
;
A
#
# COMPACT_ATOMS: atom_id res chain seq x y z
N MET A 1 38.22 14.21 33.89
CA MET A 1 39.64 14.38 33.62
C MET A 1 40.26 13.02 33.34
N THR A 2 40.51 12.57 32.13
CA THR A 2 41.36 11.44 31.73
C THR A 2 41.00 10.88 30.32
N ASP A 3 40.45 11.72 29.42
CA ASP A 3 40.19 11.29 28.00
C ASP A 3 41.24 11.81 27.02
N ILE A 4 42.39 12.33 27.48
CA ILE A 4 43.31 13.12 26.62
C ILE A 4 44.56 12.33 26.20
N LEU A 5 44.92 11.20 26.81
CA LEU A 5 46.25 10.63 26.65
C LEU A 5 46.37 9.43 25.70
N PHE A 6 45.31 8.73 25.32
CA PHE A 6 45.43 7.66 24.33
C PHE A 6 44.15 7.53 23.51
N GLY A 7 44.19 7.99 22.28
CA GLY A 7 43.19 7.64 21.24
C GLY A 7 43.21 6.13 20.98
N ASN A 8 42.68 5.36 21.90
CA ASN A 8 42.71 3.90 21.88
C ASN A 8 41.72 3.36 20.85
N ASN A 9 42.20 3.16 19.61
CA ASN A 9 41.41 2.63 18.51
C ASN A 9 41.28 1.10 18.62
N ASN A 10 40.70 0.60 19.74
CA ASN A 10 40.48 -0.83 20.01
C ASN A 10 39.29 -1.40 19.25
N ARG A 11 39.05 -0.95 17.99
CA ARG A 11 38.00 -1.51 17.10
C ARG A 11 38.07 -3.05 16.96
N PRO A 12 39.27 -3.69 16.80
CA PRO A 12 39.37 -5.15 16.71
C PRO A 12 38.94 -5.85 17.99
N VAL A 13 39.38 -5.34 19.16
CA VAL A 13 39.03 -5.92 20.48
C VAL A 13 37.54 -5.79 20.75
N LEU A 14 36.93 -4.63 20.48
CA LEU A 14 35.49 -4.44 20.59
C LEU A 14 34.69 -5.35 19.66
N LYS A 15 35.24 -5.66 18.47
CA LYS A 15 34.62 -6.60 17.52
C LYS A 15 34.69 -8.03 18.02
N LEU A 16 35.82 -8.42 18.61
CA LEU A 16 36.04 -9.77 19.20
C LEU A 16 35.16 -9.98 20.44
N LEU A 17 35.07 -9.00 21.34
CA LEU A 17 34.23 -9.07 22.52
C LEU A 17 32.73 -9.14 22.18
N ALA A 18 32.29 -8.34 21.21
CA ALA A 18 30.94 -8.43 20.66
C ALA A 18 30.65 -9.81 20.03
N LYS A 19 31.64 -10.42 19.34
CA LYS A 19 31.51 -11.78 18.76
C LYS A 19 31.44 -12.87 19.82
N ARG A 20 32.20 -12.77 20.91
CA ARG A 20 32.14 -13.72 22.04
C ARG A 20 30.82 -13.61 22.82
N SER A 21 30.29 -12.43 23.03
CA SER A 21 29.00 -12.23 23.72
C SER A 21 27.81 -12.82 22.91
N LEU A 22 27.99 -13.04 21.61
CA LEU A 22 26.98 -13.66 20.75
C LEU A 22 26.89 -15.19 20.83
N LYS A 23 27.93 -15.87 21.32
CA LYS A 23 27.94 -17.37 21.43
C LYS A 23 27.10 -17.90 22.61
N ALA A 24 26.58 -17.04 23.48
CA ALA A 24 25.78 -17.45 24.62
C ALA A 24 24.35 -17.78 24.18
N GLN A 25 23.83 -18.91 24.67
CA GLN A 25 22.47 -19.46 24.42
C GLN A 25 21.32 -18.44 24.67
N LYS A 26 21.61 -17.35 25.38
CA LYS A 26 20.68 -16.26 25.76
C LYS A 26 20.30 -15.31 24.61
N ASN A 27 20.97 -15.39 23.46
CA ASN A 27 20.74 -14.48 22.33
C ASN A 27 19.55 -14.90 21.46
N THR A 28 19.14 -16.16 21.50
CA THR A 28 17.99 -16.70 20.74
C THR A 28 16.70 -15.96 21.09
N ILE A 29 16.47 -15.67 22.37
CA ILE A 29 15.28 -14.93 22.82
C ILE A 29 15.27 -13.50 22.25
N ALA A 30 16.43 -12.85 22.16
CA ALA A 30 16.52 -11.51 21.58
C ALA A 30 16.27 -11.52 20.05
N VAL A 31 16.79 -12.56 19.35
CA VAL A 31 16.49 -12.73 17.92
C VAL A 31 15.00 -12.99 17.72
N LEU A 32 14.39 -13.86 18.53
CA LEU A 32 12.94 -14.14 18.48
C LEU A 32 12.10 -12.88 18.74
N ALA A 33 12.49 -12.05 19.71
CA ALA A 33 11.80 -10.81 20.00
C ALA A 33 11.85 -9.82 18.83
N ILE A 34 13.03 -9.65 18.20
CA ILE A 34 13.21 -8.82 17.02
C ILE A 34 12.43 -9.39 15.84
N MET A 35 12.50 -10.71 15.63
CA MET A 35 11.75 -11.41 14.59
C MET A 35 10.24 -11.20 14.73
N LEU A 36 9.69 -11.38 15.94
CA LEU A 36 8.26 -11.20 16.20
C LEU A 36 7.83 -9.73 16.00
N ALA A 37 8.61 -8.77 16.49
CA ALA A 37 8.32 -7.35 16.27
C ALA A 37 8.35 -7.01 14.77
N THR A 38 9.35 -7.50 14.03
CA THR A 38 9.46 -7.28 12.59
C THR A 38 8.33 -7.97 11.84
N LEU A 39 7.95 -9.18 12.23
CA LEU A 39 6.79 -9.90 11.68
C LEU A 39 5.51 -9.07 11.82
N LEU A 40 5.24 -8.53 13.02
CA LEU A 40 4.08 -7.68 13.28
C LEU A 40 4.11 -6.41 12.40
N PHE A 41 5.25 -5.74 12.29
CA PHE A 41 5.38 -4.55 11.43
C PHE A 41 5.17 -4.90 9.95
N THR A 42 5.80 -5.98 9.49
CA THR A 42 5.68 -6.40 8.08
C THR A 42 4.25 -6.79 7.74
N SER A 43 3.58 -7.58 8.58
CA SER A 43 2.18 -7.95 8.35
C SER A 43 1.25 -6.74 8.36
N LEU A 44 1.44 -5.79 9.31
CA LEU A 44 0.67 -4.55 9.35
C LEU A 44 0.86 -3.71 8.09
N PHE A 45 2.12 -3.46 7.68
CA PHE A 45 2.40 -2.66 6.49
C PHE A 45 1.92 -3.36 5.21
N THR A 46 1.99 -4.70 5.16
CA THR A 46 1.42 -5.48 4.06
C THR A 46 -0.08 -5.24 3.96
N ILE A 47 -0.80 -5.36 5.07
CA ILE A 47 -2.25 -5.12 5.11
C ILE A 47 -2.57 -3.67 4.74
N ALA A 48 -1.90 -2.69 5.36
CA ALA A 48 -2.18 -1.27 5.16
C ALA A 48 -1.94 -0.83 3.71
N ILE A 49 -0.80 -1.18 3.12
CA ILE A 49 -0.45 -0.80 1.74
C ILE A 49 -1.32 -1.56 0.74
N SER A 50 -1.57 -2.87 0.96
CA SER A 50 -2.43 -3.64 0.07
C SER A 50 -3.89 -3.18 0.12
N LEU A 51 -4.41 -2.82 1.29
CA LEU A 51 -5.75 -2.26 1.43
C LEU A 51 -5.86 -0.92 0.70
N GLN A 52 -4.87 -0.03 0.85
CA GLN A 52 -4.83 1.23 0.14
C GLN A 52 -4.81 1.03 -1.38
N THR A 53 -4.00 0.09 -1.88
CA THR A 53 -3.94 -0.24 -3.31
C THR A 53 -5.28 -0.81 -3.80
N ALA A 54 -5.89 -1.71 -3.03
CA ALA A 54 -7.19 -2.29 -3.39
C ALA A 54 -8.32 -1.25 -3.41
N MET A 55 -8.33 -0.32 -2.45
CA MET A 55 -9.28 0.80 -2.43
C MET A 55 -9.06 1.73 -3.62
N GLN A 56 -7.80 2.05 -3.95
CA GLN A 56 -7.47 2.88 -5.11
C GLN A 56 -7.95 2.21 -6.40
N GLU A 57 -7.69 0.93 -6.59
CA GLU A 57 -8.15 0.18 -7.76
C GLU A 57 -9.69 0.11 -7.83
N SER A 58 -10.36 -0.14 -6.70
CA SER A 58 -11.82 -0.10 -6.62
C SER A 58 -12.36 1.27 -7.05
N ASN A 59 -11.76 2.37 -6.59
CA ASN A 59 -12.16 3.72 -7.00
C ASN A 59 -11.91 3.96 -8.51
N MET A 60 -10.78 3.48 -9.06
CA MET A 60 -10.52 3.54 -10.50
C MET A 60 -11.59 2.80 -11.32
N ARG A 61 -12.02 1.61 -10.85
CA ARG A 61 -13.06 0.83 -11.51
C ARG A 61 -14.44 1.46 -11.38
N THR A 62 -14.75 2.07 -10.24
CA THR A 62 -15.98 2.86 -10.07
C THR A 62 -16.00 4.08 -10.99
N THR A 63 -14.88 4.76 -11.16
CA THR A 63 -14.71 5.89 -12.09
C THR A 63 -14.69 5.41 -13.55
N GLY A 64 -14.41 4.13 -13.80
CA GLY A 64 -14.31 3.51 -15.13
C GLY A 64 -12.97 3.75 -15.82
N THR A 65 -11.95 4.27 -15.12
CA THR A 65 -10.64 4.50 -15.72
C THR A 65 -9.49 4.48 -14.70
N SER A 66 -8.34 3.95 -15.12
CA SER A 66 -7.07 4.05 -14.43
C SER A 66 -6.26 5.29 -14.85
N ALA A 67 -6.74 6.09 -15.80
CA ALA A 67 -6.08 7.32 -16.22
C ALA A 67 -6.05 8.36 -15.10
N HIS A 68 -5.08 9.27 -15.16
CA HIS A 68 -4.93 10.37 -14.20
C HIS A 68 -5.99 11.46 -14.38
N ALA A 69 -6.35 11.74 -15.62
CA ALA A 69 -7.36 12.74 -15.98
C ALA A 69 -8.08 12.35 -17.27
N GLY A 70 -9.26 12.91 -17.47
CA GLY A 70 -10.03 12.75 -18.69
C GLY A 70 -10.60 14.08 -19.15
N ILE A 71 -10.82 14.22 -20.44
CA ILE A 71 -11.54 15.34 -21.06
C ILE A 71 -12.63 14.76 -21.95
N LYS A 72 -13.83 15.28 -21.80
CA LYS A 72 -14.99 14.82 -22.56
C LYS A 72 -15.35 15.79 -23.67
N ARG A 73 -15.91 15.19 -24.75
CA ARG A 73 -16.53 15.91 -25.85
C ARG A 73 -15.59 16.88 -26.59
N LEU A 74 -14.40 16.35 -26.93
CA LEU A 74 -13.44 17.06 -27.78
C LEU A 74 -13.83 16.94 -29.24
N SER A 75 -13.48 17.96 -30.03
CA SER A 75 -13.37 17.82 -31.49
C SER A 75 -12.04 17.12 -31.86
N TRP A 76 -11.91 16.76 -33.13
CA TRP A 76 -10.65 16.15 -33.60
C TRP A 76 -9.45 17.06 -33.44
N GLU A 77 -9.62 18.36 -33.77
CA GLU A 77 -8.56 19.35 -33.70
C GLU A 77 -8.14 19.65 -32.26
N GLU A 78 -9.10 19.66 -31.31
CA GLU A 78 -8.80 19.79 -29.89
C GLU A 78 -8.01 18.57 -29.36
N TYR A 79 -8.40 17.36 -29.76
CA TYR A 79 -7.69 16.14 -29.40
C TYR A 79 -6.28 16.13 -30.00
N GLU A 80 -6.11 16.49 -31.29
CA GLU A 80 -4.82 16.50 -31.97
C GLU A 80 -3.83 17.46 -31.30
N LYS A 81 -4.28 18.64 -30.87
CA LYS A 81 -3.48 19.58 -30.08
C LYS A 81 -3.02 18.98 -28.74
N LEU A 82 -3.92 18.32 -28.03
CA LEU A 82 -3.59 17.67 -26.75
C LEU A 82 -2.64 16.48 -26.94
N SER A 83 -2.87 15.63 -27.93
CA SER A 83 -2.07 14.42 -28.19
C SER A 83 -0.61 14.74 -28.56
N SER A 84 -0.35 15.93 -29.06
CA SER A 84 0.98 16.41 -29.41
C SER A 84 1.72 17.09 -28.25
N ASP A 85 1.08 17.33 -27.08
CA ASP A 85 1.71 18.01 -25.95
C ASP A 85 2.64 17.07 -25.16
N THR A 86 3.90 17.46 -25.01
CA THR A 86 4.93 16.71 -24.29
C THR A 86 4.70 16.63 -22.77
N GLY A 87 3.76 17.38 -22.23
CA GLY A 87 3.32 17.33 -20.83
C GLY A 87 2.44 16.11 -20.52
N ILE A 88 1.99 15.37 -21.53
CA ILE A 88 1.22 14.14 -21.40
C ILE A 88 2.16 12.96 -21.66
N LYS A 89 2.11 11.94 -20.81
CA LYS A 89 2.91 10.73 -20.99
C LYS A 89 2.26 9.79 -21.99
N ASP A 90 0.99 9.47 -21.79
CA ASP A 90 0.17 8.60 -22.64
C ASP A 90 -1.24 9.21 -22.75
N ILE A 91 -1.84 9.15 -23.90
CA ILE A 91 -3.21 9.60 -24.16
C ILE A 91 -3.93 8.60 -25.05
N GLY A 92 -5.13 8.23 -24.62
CA GLY A 92 -6.03 7.39 -25.42
C GLY A 92 -7.33 8.15 -25.69
N TYR A 93 -8.03 7.79 -26.77
CA TYR A 93 -9.29 8.42 -27.14
C TYR A 93 -10.37 7.41 -27.50
N SER A 94 -11.60 7.84 -27.31
CA SER A 94 -12.78 7.13 -27.81
C SER A 94 -13.69 8.09 -28.59
N ILE A 95 -14.40 7.58 -29.57
CA ILE A 95 -15.45 8.31 -30.29
C ILE A 95 -16.79 7.78 -29.79
N ILE A 96 -17.65 8.69 -29.34
CA ILE A 96 -18.99 8.35 -28.88
C ILE A 96 -19.86 8.02 -30.08
N ILE A 97 -20.52 6.85 -30.07
CA ILE A 97 -21.44 6.43 -31.12
C ILE A 97 -22.87 6.66 -30.64
N GLY A 98 -23.27 5.98 -29.56
CA GLY A 98 -24.64 6.03 -29.10
C GLY A 98 -24.89 5.21 -27.84
N ASN A 99 -26.16 5.02 -27.52
CA ASN A 99 -26.61 4.19 -26.42
C ASN A 99 -27.39 3.00 -26.94
N ALA A 100 -27.10 1.80 -26.42
CA ALA A 100 -27.87 0.60 -26.70
C ALA A 100 -29.32 0.76 -26.20
N VAL A 101 -30.26 0.23 -27.00
CA VAL A 101 -31.70 0.33 -26.74
C VAL A 101 -32.29 -1.08 -26.73
N GLY A 102 -33.13 -1.38 -25.75
CA GLY A 102 -33.78 -2.66 -25.56
C GLY A 102 -33.99 -2.97 -24.08
N ASP A 103 -34.85 -3.95 -23.81
CA ASP A 103 -35.18 -4.34 -22.42
C ASP A 103 -33.96 -4.88 -21.67
N ASP A 104 -33.01 -5.46 -22.36
CA ASP A 104 -31.76 -6.02 -21.84
C ASP A 104 -30.86 -4.92 -21.21
N PHE A 105 -30.98 -3.68 -21.71
CA PHE A 105 -30.15 -2.56 -21.28
C PHE A 105 -30.81 -1.68 -20.21
N ASN A 106 -32.05 -1.96 -19.80
CA ASN A 106 -32.76 -1.20 -18.76
C ASN A 106 -32.04 -1.25 -17.39
N LYS A 107 -31.44 -2.40 -17.07
CA LYS A 107 -30.67 -2.60 -15.83
C LYS A 107 -29.15 -2.49 -16.03
N THR A 108 -28.70 -2.58 -17.26
CA THR A 108 -27.30 -2.57 -17.67
C THR A 108 -27.09 -1.50 -18.74
N PRO A 109 -27.20 -0.21 -18.40
CA PRO A 109 -27.01 0.86 -19.40
C PRO A 109 -25.68 0.69 -20.12
N THR A 110 -25.73 0.65 -21.45
CA THR A 110 -24.56 0.32 -22.27
C THR A 110 -24.35 1.39 -23.36
N GLU A 111 -23.13 1.91 -23.41
CA GLU A 111 -22.70 2.88 -24.42
C GLU A 111 -21.90 2.19 -25.53
N LEU A 112 -22.15 2.61 -26.77
CA LEU A 112 -21.37 2.19 -27.94
C LEU A 112 -20.31 3.25 -28.23
N ARG A 113 -19.07 2.79 -28.38
CA ARG A 113 -17.92 3.64 -28.64
C ARG A 113 -16.93 2.98 -29.58
N TYR A 114 -16.16 3.74 -30.29
CA TYR A 114 -14.84 3.34 -30.73
C TYR A 114 -13.84 3.73 -29.64
N GLY A 115 -12.86 2.88 -29.36
CA GLY A 115 -11.74 3.18 -28.49
C GLY A 115 -10.44 2.73 -29.10
N ASP A 116 -9.39 3.53 -29.04
CA ASP A 116 -8.07 3.09 -29.42
C ASP A 116 -7.48 2.13 -28.33
N GLU A 117 -6.34 1.54 -28.62
CA GLU A 117 -5.70 0.57 -27.72
C GLU A 117 -5.40 1.19 -26.34
N THR A 118 -4.84 2.39 -26.30
CA THR A 118 -4.53 3.11 -25.07
C THR A 118 -5.78 3.45 -24.26
N TYR A 119 -6.84 3.91 -24.92
CA TYR A 119 -8.12 4.16 -24.25
C TYR A 119 -8.68 2.88 -23.64
N SER A 120 -8.70 1.79 -24.43
CA SER A 120 -9.24 0.51 -23.99
C SER A 120 -8.48 -0.06 -22.80
N GLU A 121 -7.15 0.07 -22.79
CA GLU A 121 -6.31 -0.32 -21.63
C GLU A 121 -6.60 0.52 -20.40
N LEU A 122 -6.61 1.85 -20.54
CA LEU A 122 -6.81 2.77 -19.43
C LEU A 122 -8.24 2.74 -18.87
N THR A 123 -9.23 2.27 -19.65
CA THR A 123 -10.65 2.17 -19.22
C THR A 123 -11.11 0.76 -18.90
N PHE A 124 -10.16 -0.19 -18.73
CA PHE A 124 -10.44 -1.61 -18.41
C PHE A 124 -11.32 -2.33 -19.44
N ASN A 125 -11.30 -1.89 -20.70
CA ASN A 125 -12.07 -2.45 -21.80
C ASN A 125 -11.21 -3.27 -22.76
N THR A 126 -10.01 -3.69 -22.34
CA THR A 126 -9.15 -4.58 -23.15
C THR A 126 -9.66 -6.01 -23.07
N PRO A 127 -9.92 -6.68 -24.22
CA PRO A 127 -10.36 -8.06 -24.23
C PRO A 127 -9.33 -9.01 -23.59
N ASP A 128 -9.77 -9.88 -22.69
CA ASP A 128 -8.99 -11.00 -22.20
C ASP A 128 -9.10 -12.22 -23.11
N THR A 129 -10.14 -12.26 -23.95
CA THR A 129 -10.39 -13.28 -24.93
C THR A 129 -10.71 -12.63 -26.28
N GLY A 130 -10.01 -13.00 -27.34
CA GLY A 130 -10.16 -12.38 -28.66
C GLY A 130 -9.30 -11.12 -28.84
N HIS A 131 -9.82 -10.11 -29.54
CA HIS A 131 -9.12 -8.89 -29.92
C HIS A 131 -10.06 -7.67 -29.95
N LEU A 132 -9.51 -6.46 -30.05
CA LEU A 132 -10.28 -5.24 -30.33
C LEU A 132 -10.86 -5.28 -31.76
N PRO A 133 -12.03 -4.62 -31.99
CA PRO A 133 -12.69 -4.67 -33.33
C PRO A 133 -11.87 -3.98 -34.42
N GLU A 134 -11.53 -4.72 -35.47
CA GLU A 134 -10.81 -4.26 -36.66
C GLU A 134 -11.69 -4.23 -37.90
N GLN A 135 -12.57 -5.25 -38.05
CA GLN A 135 -13.47 -5.34 -39.17
C GLN A 135 -14.76 -4.55 -38.92
N LYS A 136 -15.41 -4.12 -40.01
CA LYS A 136 -16.60 -3.24 -39.93
C LYS A 136 -17.72 -3.82 -39.04
N ASN A 137 -17.96 -5.10 -39.10
CA ASN A 137 -19.04 -5.79 -38.40
C ASN A 137 -18.58 -6.45 -37.07
N GLU A 138 -17.41 -6.12 -36.59
CA GLU A 138 -16.91 -6.63 -35.32
C GLU A 138 -17.31 -5.75 -34.14
N ILE A 139 -17.57 -6.41 -33.01
CA ILE A 139 -17.88 -5.79 -31.72
C ILE A 139 -17.15 -6.52 -30.61
N ALA A 140 -16.71 -5.79 -29.61
CA ALA A 140 -16.18 -6.33 -28.37
C ALA A 140 -16.96 -5.75 -27.17
N THR A 141 -17.23 -6.59 -26.16
CA THR A 141 -17.97 -6.17 -24.98
C THR A 141 -17.65 -6.99 -23.75
N SER A 142 -18.22 -6.58 -22.60
CA SER A 142 -18.05 -7.29 -21.33
C SER A 142 -18.98 -8.49 -21.20
N ARG A 143 -18.55 -9.48 -20.37
CA ARG A 143 -19.39 -10.61 -19.96
C ARG A 143 -20.70 -10.16 -19.32
N ILE A 144 -20.68 -9.06 -18.59
CA ILE A 144 -21.89 -8.48 -17.96
C ILE A 144 -22.94 -8.11 -19.01
N VAL A 145 -22.51 -7.55 -20.15
CA VAL A 145 -23.42 -7.21 -21.26
C VAL A 145 -23.92 -8.45 -21.96
N LEU A 146 -23.04 -9.42 -22.19
CA LEU A 146 -23.45 -10.71 -22.81
C LEU A 146 -24.50 -11.45 -21.97
N ASP A 147 -24.29 -11.48 -20.64
CA ASP A 147 -25.23 -12.05 -19.67
C ASP A 147 -26.60 -11.33 -19.71
N ALA A 148 -26.57 -9.98 -19.78
CA ALA A 148 -27.80 -9.18 -19.86
C ALA A 148 -28.58 -9.46 -21.14
N MET A 149 -27.90 -9.72 -22.28
CA MET A 149 -28.49 -10.08 -23.55
C MET A 149 -28.82 -11.58 -23.67
N GLY A 150 -28.46 -12.41 -22.70
CA GLY A 150 -28.62 -13.87 -22.76
C GLY A 150 -27.76 -14.56 -23.82
N LEU A 151 -26.62 -13.93 -24.19
CA LEU A 151 -25.72 -14.44 -25.23
C LEU A 151 -24.57 -15.26 -24.63
N PRO A 152 -24.07 -16.29 -25.37
CA PRO A 152 -22.95 -17.08 -24.88
C PRO A 152 -21.63 -16.30 -24.89
N ASP A 153 -20.80 -16.51 -23.86
CA ASP A 153 -19.44 -16.01 -23.73
C ASP A 153 -18.48 -16.72 -24.73
N LYS A 154 -18.65 -16.46 -26.02
CA LYS A 154 -17.90 -17.11 -27.08
C LYS A 154 -17.65 -16.16 -28.26
N VAL A 155 -16.38 -15.95 -28.60
CA VAL A 155 -15.98 -15.23 -29.82
C VAL A 155 -16.58 -15.89 -31.06
N GLY A 156 -17.06 -15.07 -31.99
CA GLY A 156 -17.78 -15.50 -33.18
C GLY A 156 -19.31 -15.53 -33.03
N THR A 157 -19.85 -15.29 -31.84
CA THR A 157 -21.29 -15.13 -31.61
C THR A 157 -21.81 -13.94 -32.39
N GLN A 158 -22.91 -14.12 -33.14
CA GLN A 158 -23.62 -13.03 -33.79
C GLN A 158 -24.64 -12.41 -32.85
N MET A 159 -24.72 -11.08 -32.84
CA MET A 159 -25.72 -10.34 -32.08
C MET A 159 -26.35 -9.25 -32.93
N GLU A 160 -27.65 -9.13 -32.85
CA GLU A 160 -28.40 -8.00 -33.39
C GLU A 160 -28.50 -6.92 -32.31
N LEU A 161 -28.12 -5.71 -32.65
CA LEU A 161 -28.05 -4.61 -31.71
C LEU A 161 -28.78 -3.38 -32.24
N THR A 162 -29.72 -2.87 -31.45
CA THR A 162 -30.36 -1.59 -31.71
C THR A 162 -29.75 -0.51 -30.79
N PHE A 163 -29.38 0.61 -31.38
CA PHE A 163 -28.81 1.73 -30.63
C PHE A 163 -29.26 3.06 -31.21
N THR A 164 -29.24 4.09 -30.37
CA THR A 164 -29.60 5.48 -30.75
C THR A 164 -28.39 6.38 -30.70
N THR A 165 -28.26 7.21 -31.72
CA THR A 165 -27.34 8.37 -31.78
C THR A 165 -28.12 9.64 -31.46
N ASP A 166 -27.51 10.81 -31.60
CA ASP A 166 -28.22 12.07 -31.44
C ASP A 166 -29.28 12.34 -32.55
N THR A 167 -29.12 11.72 -33.69
CA THR A 167 -29.98 11.97 -34.89
C THR A 167 -30.84 10.80 -35.31
N ASP A 168 -30.33 9.58 -35.17
CA ASP A 168 -30.92 8.38 -35.78
C ASP A 168 -30.91 7.16 -34.82
N THR A 169 -31.71 6.17 -35.18
CA THR A 169 -31.69 4.83 -34.56
C THR A 169 -31.25 3.80 -35.60
N PHE A 170 -30.27 2.99 -35.24
CA PHE A 170 -29.70 1.95 -36.07
C PHE A 170 -29.99 0.57 -35.47
N THR A 171 -30.20 -0.39 -36.35
CA THR A 171 -30.25 -1.82 -35.98
C THR A 171 -29.39 -2.59 -36.94
N ASP A 172 -28.30 -3.17 -36.42
CA ASP A 172 -27.30 -3.87 -37.22
C ASP A 172 -26.86 -5.17 -36.51
N THR A 173 -26.32 -6.10 -37.32
CA THR A 173 -25.80 -7.39 -36.84
C THR A 173 -24.28 -7.33 -36.76
N PHE A 174 -23.75 -7.66 -35.61
CA PHE A 174 -22.32 -7.70 -35.33
C PHE A 174 -21.84 -9.10 -34.96
N THR A 175 -20.55 -9.34 -35.18
CA THR A 175 -19.87 -10.56 -34.76
C THR A 175 -18.96 -10.22 -33.55
N LEU A 176 -19.14 -10.91 -32.44
CA LEU A 176 -18.34 -10.75 -31.24
C LEU A 176 -16.90 -11.18 -31.50
N CYS A 177 -15.95 -10.25 -31.39
CA CYS A 177 -14.52 -10.49 -31.62
C CYS A 177 -13.68 -10.42 -30.37
N GLY A 178 -14.17 -9.79 -29.31
CA GLY A 178 -13.44 -9.60 -28.06
C GLY A 178 -14.35 -9.55 -26.83
N ILE A 179 -13.86 -10.10 -25.73
CA ILE A 179 -14.61 -10.24 -24.49
C ILE A 179 -13.70 -9.88 -23.32
N TRP A 180 -14.23 -9.14 -22.34
CA TRP A 180 -13.57 -8.89 -21.04
C TRP A 180 -14.55 -9.08 -19.87
N ASP A 181 -14.04 -9.14 -18.62
CA ASP A 181 -14.90 -9.40 -17.44
C ASP A 181 -15.97 -8.33 -17.21
N GLY A 182 -15.63 -7.06 -17.43
CA GLY A 182 -16.45 -5.91 -17.05
C GLY A 182 -16.39 -5.62 -15.55
N ASP A 183 -16.99 -4.50 -15.15
CA ASP A 183 -17.09 -4.07 -13.76
C ASP A 183 -18.55 -3.82 -13.38
N ALA A 184 -19.04 -4.59 -12.42
CA ALA A 184 -20.42 -4.46 -11.92
C ALA A 184 -20.66 -3.14 -11.16
N VAL A 185 -19.59 -2.49 -10.68
CA VAL A 185 -19.65 -1.18 -9.99
C VAL A 185 -19.65 -0.01 -10.97
N ALA A 186 -19.34 -0.24 -12.25
CA ALA A 186 -19.39 0.80 -13.28
C ALA A 186 -20.84 1.21 -13.54
N TYR A 187 -21.09 2.52 -13.57
CA TYR A 187 -22.44 3.06 -13.83
C TYR A 187 -22.99 2.68 -15.20
N ARG A 188 -22.11 2.53 -16.19
CA ARG A 188 -22.43 2.10 -17.56
C ARG A 188 -21.43 1.07 -18.04
N GLN A 189 -21.92 0.14 -18.85
CA GLN A 189 -21.08 -0.80 -19.59
C GLN A 189 -20.72 -0.23 -20.97
N THR A 190 -19.71 -0.80 -21.59
CA THR A 190 -19.19 -0.34 -22.88
C THR A 190 -19.26 -1.47 -23.92
N MET A 191 -19.67 -1.15 -25.12
CA MET A 191 -19.47 -1.92 -26.32
C MET A 191 -18.50 -1.19 -27.24
N LEU A 192 -17.43 -1.83 -27.65
CA LEU A 192 -16.47 -1.26 -28.59
C LEU A 192 -16.77 -1.73 -30.02
N LEU A 193 -16.82 -0.77 -30.93
CA LEU A 193 -17.02 -1.00 -32.37
C LEU A 193 -15.77 -0.60 -33.16
N SER A 194 -15.65 -1.11 -34.37
CA SER A 194 -14.51 -0.79 -35.22
C SER A 194 -14.53 0.66 -35.70
N LYS A 195 -13.35 1.22 -35.94
CA LYS A 195 -13.20 2.58 -36.47
C LYS A 195 -13.95 2.76 -37.79
N LYS A 196 -13.89 1.75 -38.67
CA LYS A 196 -14.57 1.75 -39.98
C LYS A 196 -16.08 1.87 -39.85
N TYR A 197 -16.70 1.20 -38.89
CA TYR A 197 -18.12 1.33 -38.65
C TYR A 197 -18.47 2.67 -38.05
N THR A 198 -17.70 3.10 -37.08
CA THR A 198 -17.88 4.38 -36.39
C THR A 198 -17.87 5.56 -37.33
N GLU A 199 -16.91 5.63 -38.27
CA GLU A 199 -16.82 6.69 -39.29
C GLU A 199 -18.08 6.81 -40.16
N GLN A 200 -18.90 5.75 -40.28
CA GLN A 200 -20.13 5.77 -41.06
C GLN A 200 -21.35 6.26 -40.27
N VAL A 201 -21.47 5.86 -38.98
CA VAL A 201 -22.66 6.15 -38.16
C VAL A 201 -22.46 7.31 -37.21
N ALA A 202 -21.23 7.62 -36.89
CA ALA A 202 -20.83 8.67 -35.95
C ALA A 202 -19.55 9.40 -36.45
N PRO A 203 -19.61 10.11 -37.59
CA PRO A 203 -18.45 10.82 -38.10
C PRO A 203 -17.92 11.79 -37.05
N VAL A 204 -16.60 11.86 -36.93
CA VAL A 204 -15.94 12.69 -35.91
C VAL A 204 -16.27 14.16 -36.12
N ILE A 205 -16.56 14.85 -35.03
CA ILE A 205 -16.82 16.28 -35.03
C ILE A 205 -15.52 17.06 -35.25
N HIS A 206 -15.56 18.00 -36.19
CA HIS A 206 -14.48 18.91 -36.55
C HIS A 206 -14.80 20.36 -36.19
N GLY A 207 -13.76 21.16 -35.97
CA GLY A 207 -13.86 22.58 -35.64
C GLY A 207 -13.94 22.85 -34.15
N GLU A 208 -14.14 24.14 -33.80
CA GLU A 208 -14.32 24.54 -32.41
C GLU A 208 -15.74 24.19 -31.96
N THR A 209 -15.84 23.61 -30.78
CA THR A 209 -17.14 23.26 -30.18
C THR A 209 -17.72 24.48 -29.51
N ASP A 210 -18.96 24.83 -29.87
CA ASP A 210 -19.68 26.02 -29.35
C ASP A 210 -20.19 25.89 -27.90
N GLY A 211 -19.82 24.80 -27.23
CA GLY A 211 -20.24 24.47 -25.86
C GLY A 211 -21.67 23.91 -25.77
N THR A 212 -22.43 23.87 -26.88
CA THR A 212 -23.71 23.17 -26.92
C THR A 212 -23.45 21.66 -27.03
N THR A 213 -23.91 20.92 -26.04
CA THR A 213 -23.67 19.46 -26.01
C THR A 213 -24.96 18.73 -26.28
N PRO A 214 -25.04 17.95 -27.39
CA PRO A 214 -26.18 17.09 -27.67
C PRO A 214 -26.30 15.99 -26.58
N PRO A 215 -27.49 15.41 -26.37
CA PRO A 215 -27.76 14.47 -25.28
C PRO A 215 -26.82 13.27 -25.25
N VAL A 216 -26.49 12.68 -26.40
CA VAL A 216 -25.59 11.56 -26.52
C VAL A 216 -24.16 12.03 -26.76
N GLY A 217 -23.96 13.00 -27.62
CA GLY A 217 -22.63 13.50 -28.03
C GLY A 217 -21.99 12.66 -29.12
N THR A 218 -22.81 12.17 -30.06
CA THR A 218 -22.36 11.34 -31.20
C THR A 218 -21.28 12.06 -32.01
N GLY A 219 -20.17 11.35 -32.27
CA GLY A 219 -19.02 11.87 -33.03
C GLY A 219 -18.03 12.72 -32.21
N TYR A 220 -18.36 13.06 -30.95
CA TYR A 220 -17.40 13.69 -30.05
C TYR A 220 -16.37 12.69 -29.52
N ILE A 221 -15.18 13.21 -29.18
CA ILE A 221 -14.08 12.44 -28.62
C ILE A 221 -14.06 12.62 -27.11
N ASP A 222 -14.00 11.51 -26.40
CA ASP A 222 -13.57 11.49 -24.99
C ASP A 222 -12.12 10.98 -24.93
N ALA A 223 -11.23 11.75 -24.31
CA ALA A 223 -9.83 11.40 -24.13
C ALA A 223 -9.51 11.12 -22.67
N VAL A 224 -8.64 10.16 -22.45
CA VAL A 224 -8.09 9.81 -21.14
C VAL A 224 -6.57 9.97 -21.16
N MET A 225 -6.00 10.56 -20.10
CA MET A 225 -4.60 10.99 -20.09
C MET A 225 -3.85 10.46 -18.88
N MET A 226 -2.62 10.00 -19.12
CA MET A 226 -1.64 9.73 -18.08
C MET A 226 -0.63 10.88 -18.00
N MET A 227 -0.52 11.48 -16.83
CA MET A 227 0.52 12.49 -16.56
C MET A 227 1.86 11.79 -16.31
N PRO A 228 3.01 12.48 -16.52
CA PRO A 228 4.35 11.93 -16.30
C PRO A 228 4.57 11.38 -14.88
N THR A 229 3.90 11.97 -13.88
CA THR A 229 3.97 11.53 -12.48
C THR A 229 2.59 11.54 -11.84
N ALA A 230 2.39 10.62 -10.88
CA ALA A 230 1.17 10.60 -10.04
C ALA A 230 1.19 11.65 -8.90
N TRP A 231 2.13 12.60 -8.92
CA TRP A 231 2.26 13.67 -7.93
C TRP A 231 1.69 14.97 -8.49
N ASN A 232 0.77 15.63 -7.74
CA ASN A 232 0.11 16.86 -8.19
C ASN A 232 -0.52 16.73 -9.59
N ILE A 233 -1.27 15.67 -9.83
CA ILE A 233 -1.92 15.37 -11.11
C ILE A 233 -2.78 16.55 -11.57
N GLU A 234 -3.59 17.12 -10.68
CA GLU A 234 -4.43 18.28 -10.98
C GLU A 234 -3.64 19.44 -11.59
N LYS A 235 -2.52 19.80 -10.94
CA LYS A 235 -1.68 20.89 -11.46
C LYS A 235 -1.09 20.54 -12.83
N GLN A 236 -0.60 19.33 -13.04
CA GLN A 236 -0.05 18.89 -14.32
C GLN A 236 -1.11 18.90 -15.42
N ALA A 237 -2.30 18.39 -15.13
CA ALA A 237 -3.40 18.34 -16.09
C ALA A 237 -3.88 19.77 -16.45
N LEU A 238 -4.05 20.65 -15.45
CA LEU A 238 -4.44 22.05 -15.69
C LEU A 238 -3.37 22.84 -16.46
N GLU A 239 -2.08 22.63 -16.18
CA GLU A 239 -0.98 23.26 -16.93
C GLU A 239 -1.00 22.89 -18.43
N VAL A 240 -1.36 21.66 -18.76
CA VAL A 240 -1.48 21.22 -20.15
C VAL A 240 -2.76 21.76 -20.79
N THR A 241 -3.90 21.54 -20.14
CA THR A 241 -5.21 21.87 -20.74
C THR A 241 -5.46 23.37 -20.87
N SER A 242 -4.92 24.18 -19.95
CA SER A 242 -5.03 25.66 -20.03
C SER A 242 -4.32 26.26 -21.24
N LYS A 243 -3.29 25.62 -21.80
CA LYS A 243 -2.63 26.08 -23.04
C LYS A 243 -3.59 26.09 -24.22
N TYR A 244 -4.63 25.27 -24.17
CA TYR A 244 -5.60 25.06 -25.24
C TYR A 244 -7.00 25.54 -24.88
N GLY A 245 -7.19 26.20 -23.69
CA GLY A 245 -8.48 26.64 -23.22
C GLY A 245 -9.45 25.54 -22.84
N LEU A 246 -8.93 24.39 -22.42
CA LEU A 246 -9.70 23.17 -22.09
C LEU A 246 -9.73 22.87 -20.60
N ASP A 247 -9.24 23.77 -19.76
CA ASP A 247 -9.09 23.61 -18.31
C ASP A 247 -10.43 23.43 -17.57
N GLU A 248 -11.51 24.06 -18.05
CA GLU A 248 -12.85 23.87 -17.46
C GLU A 248 -13.48 22.49 -17.78
N ARG A 249 -12.96 21.78 -18.78
CA ARG A 249 -13.51 20.51 -19.27
C ARG A 249 -12.73 19.30 -18.76
N VAL A 250 -11.58 19.52 -18.09
CA VAL A 250 -10.76 18.43 -17.55
C VAL A 250 -11.37 17.92 -16.26
N SER A 251 -11.47 16.61 -16.16
CA SER A 251 -11.87 15.90 -14.96
C SER A 251 -10.68 15.10 -14.42
N ILE A 252 -10.35 15.33 -13.17
CA ILE A 252 -9.27 14.60 -12.49
C ILE A 252 -9.85 13.33 -11.88
N ASN A 253 -9.13 12.22 -11.99
CA ASN A 253 -9.56 10.95 -11.41
C ASN A 253 -9.36 10.98 -9.89
N ASP A 254 -10.46 10.96 -9.16
CA ASP A 254 -10.49 10.99 -7.69
C ASP A 254 -9.75 9.81 -7.04
N ALA A 255 -9.55 8.71 -7.76
CA ALA A 255 -8.76 7.58 -7.28
C ALA A 255 -7.30 7.93 -6.95
N TYR A 256 -6.78 9.01 -7.55
CA TYR A 256 -5.44 9.55 -7.28
C TYR A 256 -5.46 10.75 -6.33
N GLY A 257 -6.65 11.21 -5.94
CA GLY A 257 -6.82 12.35 -5.05
C GLY A 257 -6.36 12.03 -3.63
N MET A 258 -5.13 12.41 -3.28
CA MET A 258 -4.70 12.46 -1.87
C MET A 258 -5.49 13.51 -1.07
N ALA A 259 -6.23 14.39 -1.74
CA ALA A 259 -6.96 15.49 -1.15
C ALA A 259 -8.18 15.07 -0.30
N THR A 260 -8.65 13.84 -0.44
CA THR A 260 -9.82 13.34 0.31
C THR A 260 -9.49 12.41 1.47
N VAL A 261 -8.20 12.15 1.74
CA VAL A 261 -7.83 11.45 2.96
C VAL A 261 -8.02 12.41 4.13
N SER A 262 -9.23 12.49 4.63
CA SER A 262 -9.55 13.33 5.79
C SER A 262 -8.70 12.86 6.98
N LEU A 263 -8.31 13.79 7.85
CA LEU A 263 -7.57 13.48 9.07
C LEU A 263 -8.30 12.40 9.90
N SER A 264 -9.62 12.36 9.84
CA SER A 264 -10.45 11.35 10.49
C SER A 264 -10.24 9.94 9.93
N SER A 265 -10.01 9.79 8.63
CA SER A 265 -9.74 8.48 7.98
C SER A 265 -8.34 7.97 8.29
N MET A 266 -7.37 8.87 8.46
CA MET A 266 -5.99 8.50 8.83
C MET A 266 -5.82 8.16 10.31
N LEU A 267 -6.66 8.68 11.18
CA LEU A 267 -6.53 8.53 12.63
C LEU A 267 -6.49 7.05 13.10
N PRO A 268 -7.37 6.16 12.64
CA PRO A 268 -7.34 4.74 12.99
C PRO A 268 -6.03 4.05 12.56
N LEU A 269 -5.53 4.35 11.35
CA LEU A 269 -4.29 3.78 10.83
C LEU A 269 -3.09 4.24 11.64
N VAL A 270 -2.97 5.55 11.90
CA VAL A 270 -1.87 6.13 12.71
C VAL A 270 -1.91 5.57 14.12
N THR A 271 -3.10 5.44 14.72
CA THR A 271 -3.28 4.85 16.05
C THR A 271 -2.86 3.39 16.07
N GLY A 272 -3.26 2.59 15.07
CA GLY A 272 -2.85 1.19 14.93
C GLY A 272 -1.32 1.04 14.82
N ILE A 273 -0.68 1.85 13.97
CA ILE A 273 0.78 1.89 13.83
C ILE A 273 1.44 2.24 15.17
N ALA A 274 0.93 3.26 15.89
CA ALA A 274 1.47 3.68 17.18
C ALA A 274 1.38 2.58 18.24
N VAL A 275 0.23 1.88 18.33
CA VAL A 275 0.03 0.77 19.27
C VAL A 275 1.01 -0.37 18.98
N ILE A 276 1.16 -0.78 17.74
CA ILE A 276 2.08 -1.86 17.35
C ILE A 276 3.53 -1.43 17.55
N PHE A 277 3.87 -0.16 17.31
CA PHE A 277 5.19 0.38 17.63
C PHE A 277 5.50 0.28 19.12
N ILE A 278 4.58 0.70 19.97
CA ILE A 278 4.74 0.63 21.44
C ILE A 278 4.88 -0.84 21.88
N ALA A 279 4.06 -1.74 21.36
CA ALA A 279 4.14 -3.17 21.67
C ALA A 279 5.50 -3.78 21.27
N GLY A 280 5.96 -3.53 20.04
CA GLY A 280 7.27 -3.95 19.55
C GLY A 280 8.42 -3.34 20.35
N TYR A 281 8.35 -2.04 20.66
CA TYR A 281 9.31 -1.35 21.52
C TYR A 281 9.40 -2.03 22.89
N LEU A 282 8.27 -2.26 23.56
CA LEU A 282 8.26 -2.86 24.90
C LEU A 282 8.79 -4.29 24.89
N LEU A 283 8.43 -5.08 23.89
CA LEU A 283 8.91 -6.46 23.73
C LEU A 283 10.43 -6.50 23.58
N ILE A 284 10.97 -5.72 22.66
CA ILE A 284 12.41 -5.64 22.40
C ILE A 284 13.14 -5.05 23.63
N TYR A 285 12.61 -3.97 24.22
CA TYR A 285 13.17 -3.35 25.41
C TYR A 285 13.29 -4.35 26.58
N ASN A 286 12.22 -5.10 26.89
CA ASN A 286 12.20 -6.05 27.99
C ASN A 286 13.24 -7.15 27.80
N VAL A 287 13.34 -7.69 26.58
CA VAL A 287 14.29 -8.77 26.25
C VAL A 287 15.73 -8.25 26.33
N PHE A 288 16.03 -7.05 25.82
CA PHE A 288 17.37 -6.47 25.95
C PHE A 288 17.69 -6.10 27.39
N TYR A 289 16.72 -5.60 28.16
CA TYR A 289 16.90 -5.31 29.57
C TYR A 289 17.29 -6.55 30.36
N ILE A 290 16.57 -7.66 30.19
CA ILE A 290 16.88 -8.95 30.81
C ILE A 290 18.25 -9.46 30.35
N SER A 291 18.53 -9.43 29.05
CA SER A 291 19.83 -9.88 28.50
C SER A 291 21.00 -9.11 29.11
N ILE A 292 20.86 -7.77 29.25
CA ILE A 292 21.90 -6.93 29.81
C ILE A 292 22.02 -7.13 31.32
N ALA A 293 20.90 -7.30 32.04
CA ALA A 293 20.93 -7.61 33.47
C ALA A 293 21.69 -8.92 33.75
N GLN A 294 21.55 -9.93 32.90
CA GLN A 294 22.31 -11.17 32.99
C GLN A 294 23.79 -11.01 32.65
N ASP A 295 24.14 -10.07 31.77
CA ASP A 295 25.52 -9.79 31.36
C ASP A 295 26.20 -8.72 32.23
N ILE A 296 25.58 -8.22 33.31
CA ILE A 296 26.11 -7.15 34.16
C ILE A 296 27.49 -7.47 34.71
N ARG A 297 27.72 -8.74 35.16
CA ARG A 297 29.03 -9.18 35.63
C ARG A 297 30.09 -9.07 34.55
N PHE A 298 29.77 -9.43 33.33
CA PHE A 298 30.67 -9.32 32.18
C PHE A 298 31.03 -7.85 31.90
N TYR A 299 30.07 -6.94 31.93
CA TYR A 299 30.33 -5.50 31.74
C TYR A 299 31.13 -4.91 32.89
N GLY A 300 30.90 -5.38 34.12
CA GLY A 300 31.71 -4.97 35.28
C GLY A 300 33.17 -5.40 35.14
N MET A 301 33.45 -6.64 34.77
CA MET A 301 34.81 -7.16 34.49
C MET A 301 35.48 -6.34 33.36
N LEU A 302 34.77 -5.98 32.32
CA LEU A 302 35.34 -5.11 31.25
C LEU A 302 35.74 -3.75 31.78
N LYS A 303 35.00 -3.19 32.74
CA LYS A 303 35.35 -1.93 33.39
C LYS A 303 36.61 -2.03 34.29
N THR A 304 36.82 -3.16 34.96
CA THR A 304 38.07 -3.38 35.74
C THR A 304 39.29 -3.43 34.81
N LEU A 305 39.11 -3.86 33.56
CA LEU A 305 40.12 -3.86 32.49
C LEU A 305 40.27 -2.48 31.79
N GLY A 306 39.63 -1.40 32.32
CA GLY A 306 39.77 -0.06 31.80
C GLY A 306 38.80 0.31 30.66
N THR A 307 37.76 -0.48 30.40
CA THR A 307 36.80 -0.16 29.33
C THR A 307 35.92 1.03 29.71
N THR A 308 35.82 2.02 28.85
CA THR A 308 35.01 3.24 29.10
C THR A 308 33.50 2.98 28.91
N ALA A 309 32.67 3.81 29.55
CA ALA A 309 31.21 3.74 29.39
C ALA A 309 30.74 3.89 27.94
N ARG A 310 31.45 4.69 27.12
CA ARG A 310 31.17 4.84 25.68
C ARG A 310 31.47 3.54 24.89
N GLN A 311 32.52 2.83 25.25
CA GLN A 311 32.89 1.56 24.63
C GLN A 311 31.88 0.45 24.98
N ILE A 312 31.38 0.38 26.22
CA ILE A 312 30.35 -0.56 26.62
C ILE A 312 29.05 -0.32 25.82
N ARG A 313 28.62 0.94 25.71
CA ARG A 313 27.47 1.28 24.85
C ARG A 313 27.66 0.81 23.41
N LYS A 314 28.84 1.04 22.81
CA LYS A 314 29.15 0.57 21.46
C LYS A 314 29.10 -0.97 21.35
N ILE A 315 29.49 -1.70 22.39
CA ILE A 315 29.38 -3.17 22.41
C ILE A 315 27.91 -3.59 22.37
N VAL A 316 27.07 -2.99 23.21
CA VAL A 316 25.62 -3.27 23.25
C VAL A 316 24.96 -2.98 21.90
N TYR A 317 25.21 -1.82 21.29
CA TYR A 317 24.66 -1.51 19.97
C TYR A 317 25.17 -2.46 18.87
N LYS A 318 26.45 -2.84 18.88
CA LYS A 318 26.97 -3.84 17.93
C LYS A 318 26.33 -5.21 18.12
N LYS A 319 26.04 -5.60 19.37
CA LYS A 319 25.27 -6.83 19.67
C LYS A 319 23.85 -6.70 19.10
N ALA A 320 23.16 -5.58 19.34
CA ALA A 320 21.82 -5.33 18.84
C ALA A 320 21.77 -5.41 17.30
N ILE A 321 22.67 -4.71 16.58
CA ILE A 321 22.75 -4.72 15.12
C ILE A 321 22.93 -6.15 14.59
N LYS A 322 23.80 -6.97 15.20
CA LYS A 322 24.01 -8.34 14.74
C LYS A 322 22.79 -9.23 14.96
N LEU A 323 22.08 -9.05 16.09
CA LEU A 323 20.85 -9.78 16.37
C LEU A 323 19.72 -9.35 15.42
N SER A 324 19.67 -8.04 15.09
CA SER A 324 18.72 -7.49 14.10
C SER A 324 18.98 -8.04 12.70
N LEU A 325 20.25 -8.18 12.30
CA LEU A 325 20.62 -8.75 11.01
C LEU A 325 20.16 -10.21 10.83
N MET A 326 19.93 -10.91 11.94
CA MET A 326 19.33 -12.27 11.93
C MET A 326 17.82 -12.23 12.09
N GLY A 327 17.28 -11.40 13.00
CA GLY A 327 15.87 -11.35 13.33
C GLY A 327 15.00 -10.68 12.26
N ILE A 328 15.47 -9.57 11.68
CA ILE A 328 14.71 -8.80 10.69
C ILE A 328 14.41 -9.63 9.43
N PRO A 329 15.37 -10.28 8.75
CA PRO A 329 15.06 -11.05 7.55
C PRO A 329 14.04 -12.17 7.80
N ILE A 330 14.15 -12.87 8.93
CA ILE A 330 13.20 -13.93 9.26
C ILE A 330 11.82 -13.34 9.52
N GLY A 331 11.74 -12.20 10.23
CA GLY A 331 10.49 -11.49 10.48
C GLY A 331 9.81 -11.02 9.19
N LEU A 332 10.58 -10.52 8.20
CA LEU A 332 10.06 -10.14 6.88
C LEU A 332 9.50 -11.33 6.11
N LEU A 333 10.26 -12.44 6.06
CA LEU A 333 9.86 -13.65 5.35
C LEU A 333 8.58 -14.27 5.90
N LEU A 334 8.34 -14.19 7.21
CA LEU A 334 7.13 -14.71 7.84
C LEU A 334 5.99 -13.68 7.87
N GLY A 335 6.31 -12.40 8.03
CA GLY A 335 5.31 -11.32 8.17
C GLY A 335 4.55 -11.05 6.88
N TRP A 336 5.21 -11.08 5.72
CA TRP A 336 4.56 -10.85 4.44
C TRP A 336 3.48 -11.90 4.09
N PRO A 337 3.73 -13.23 4.17
CA PRO A 337 2.69 -14.22 3.94
C PRO A 337 1.53 -14.13 4.92
N ILE A 338 1.83 -13.84 6.20
CA ILE A 338 0.78 -13.67 7.23
C ILE A 338 -0.09 -12.46 6.91
N GLY A 339 0.52 -11.32 6.55
CA GLY A 339 -0.23 -10.13 6.14
C GLY A 339 -1.13 -10.41 4.93
N ARG A 340 -0.60 -11.11 3.93
CA ARG A 340 -1.35 -11.51 2.73
C ARG A 340 -2.51 -12.47 3.05
N LEU A 341 -2.31 -13.41 3.97
CA LEU A 341 -3.35 -14.36 4.37
C LEU A 341 -4.49 -13.67 5.12
N LEU A 342 -4.19 -12.66 5.92
CA LEU A 342 -5.19 -11.91 6.69
C LEU A 342 -5.95 -10.87 5.85
N LEU A 343 -5.37 -10.41 4.75
CA LEU A 343 -5.93 -9.34 3.92
C LEU A 343 -7.37 -9.62 3.43
N PRO A 344 -7.70 -10.79 2.85
CA PRO A 344 -9.08 -11.07 2.38
C PRO A 344 -10.11 -10.99 3.51
N ALA A 345 -9.77 -11.51 4.70
CA ALA A 345 -10.66 -11.48 5.85
C ALA A 345 -10.95 -10.04 6.31
N ILE A 346 -9.97 -9.14 6.19
CA ILE A 346 -10.12 -7.73 6.57
C ILE A 346 -10.92 -6.98 5.50
N VAL A 347 -10.64 -7.22 4.23
CA VAL A 347 -11.36 -6.58 3.12
C VAL A 347 -12.83 -6.96 3.15
N ASN A 348 -13.16 -8.24 3.29
CA ASN A 348 -14.54 -8.73 3.38
C ASN A 348 -15.33 -8.19 4.60
N MET A 349 -14.62 -7.72 5.63
CA MET A 349 -15.26 -7.03 6.78
C MET A 349 -15.61 -5.56 6.49
N LEU A 350 -14.95 -4.95 5.51
CA LEU A 350 -15.11 -3.53 5.19
C LEU A 350 -16.13 -3.31 4.06
N THR A 351 -16.06 -4.13 3.02
CA THR A 351 -16.98 -4.07 1.86
C THR A 351 -16.98 -5.40 1.11
N ASP A 352 -18.15 -5.78 0.56
CA ASP A 352 -18.29 -7.00 -0.24
C ASP A 352 -17.75 -6.86 -1.68
N ASP A 353 -17.48 -5.63 -2.14
CA ASP A 353 -17.21 -5.31 -3.56
C ASP A 353 -15.73 -5.04 -3.89
N ILE A 354 -14.81 -5.07 -2.92
CA ILE A 354 -13.39 -4.80 -3.22
C ILE A 354 -12.69 -6.06 -3.68
N ARG A 355 -12.22 -6.07 -4.93
CA ARG A 355 -11.31 -7.13 -5.42
C ARG A 355 -9.97 -7.03 -4.70
N VAL A 356 -9.57 -8.12 -4.03
CA VAL A 356 -8.28 -8.20 -3.34
C VAL A 356 -7.16 -8.39 -4.35
N VAL A 357 -6.52 -7.30 -4.74
CA VAL A 357 -5.31 -7.35 -5.56
C VAL A 357 -4.09 -7.45 -4.67
N THR A 358 -3.40 -8.58 -4.75
CA THR A 358 -2.19 -8.83 -3.98
C THR A 358 -0.95 -8.53 -4.83
N THR A 359 -0.50 -7.30 -4.83
CA THR A 359 0.77 -6.92 -5.45
C THR A 359 1.93 -7.04 -4.46
N VAL A 360 3.08 -7.53 -4.93
CA VAL A 360 4.32 -7.51 -4.16
C VAL A 360 4.95 -6.13 -4.31
N ASN A 361 4.67 -5.24 -3.37
CA ASN A 361 5.26 -3.91 -3.39
C ASN A 361 6.58 -3.90 -2.59
N PRO A 362 7.74 -3.64 -3.21
CA PRO A 362 9.04 -3.57 -2.53
C PRO A 362 9.08 -2.53 -1.40
N LEU A 363 8.24 -1.50 -1.46
CA LEU A 363 8.13 -0.46 -0.45
C LEU A 363 7.74 -1.02 0.93
N ILE A 364 6.90 -2.08 0.97
CA ILE A 364 6.51 -2.75 2.20
C ILE A 364 7.74 -3.23 2.98
N PHE A 365 8.65 -3.91 2.28
CA PHE A 365 9.86 -4.44 2.89
C PHE A 365 10.80 -3.33 3.34
N LEU A 366 10.97 -2.28 2.53
CA LEU A 366 11.82 -1.14 2.87
C LEU A 366 11.32 -0.45 4.15
N VAL A 367 10.03 -0.12 4.21
CA VAL A 367 9.40 0.54 5.37
C VAL A 367 9.49 -0.34 6.61
N ALA A 368 9.21 -1.64 6.49
CA ALA A 368 9.29 -2.59 7.60
C ALA A 368 10.73 -2.72 8.14
N ILE A 369 11.76 -2.76 7.27
CA ILE A 369 13.16 -2.79 7.68
C ILE A 369 13.54 -1.53 8.46
N VAL A 370 13.23 -0.36 7.89
CA VAL A 370 13.56 0.94 8.51
C VAL A 370 12.86 1.07 9.87
N PHE A 371 11.59 0.74 9.92
CA PHE A 371 10.78 0.82 11.14
C PHE A 371 11.28 -0.14 12.22
N SER A 372 11.59 -1.38 11.87
CA SER A 372 12.16 -2.37 12.76
C SER A 372 13.54 -1.93 13.28
N ALA A 373 14.40 -1.41 12.40
CA ALA A 373 15.73 -0.92 12.79
C ALA A 373 15.65 0.26 13.77
N ILE A 374 14.76 1.22 13.51
CA ILE A 374 14.48 2.36 14.42
C ILE A 374 13.99 1.85 15.78
N THR A 375 13.03 0.91 15.78
CA THR A 375 12.47 0.33 17.01
C THR A 375 13.54 -0.37 17.83
N VAL A 376 14.40 -1.18 17.22
CA VAL A 376 15.52 -1.84 17.91
C VAL A 376 16.49 -0.79 18.49
N PHE A 377 16.83 0.23 17.69
CA PHE A 377 17.77 1.28 18.13
C PHE A 377 17.24 2.02 19.34
N ILE A 378 15.97 2.45 19.33
CA ILE A 378 15.33 3.17 20.45
C ILE A 378 15.21 2.25 21.67
N SER A 379 14.78 0.99 21.48
CA SER A 379 14.61 0.01 22.55
C SER A 379 15.92 -0.31 23.28
N CYS A 380 17.06 -0.28 22.58
CA CYS A 380 18.37 -0.57 23.16
C CYS A 380 19.00 0.60 23.91
N GLN A 381 18.50 1.82 23.79
CA GLN A 381 19.13 3.02 24.39
C GLN A 381 19.21 2.93 25.92
N LYS A 382 18.07 2.72 26.59
CA LYS A 382 18.02 2.64 28.07
C LYS A 382 18.84 1.45 28.61
N PRO A 383 18.70 0.20 28.06
CA PRO A 383 19.56 -0.91 28.43
C PRO A 383 21.05 -0.66 28.24
N ALA A 384 21.45 -0.03 27.14
CA ALA A 384 22.86 0.31 26.88
C ALA A 384 23.44 1.33 27.88
N ILE A 385 22.62 2.30 28.31
CA ILE A 385 23.00 3.26 29.35
C ILE A 385 23.15 2.55 30.69
N LEU A 386 22.23 1.62 31.02
CA LEU A 386 22.31 0.82 32.25
C LEU A 386 23.60 0.00 32.29
N ALA A 387 23.92 -0.75 31.24
CA ALA A 387 25.17 -1.49 31.12
C ALA A 387 26.42 -0.60 31.33
N ALA A 388 26.38 0.61 30.79
CA ALA A 388 27.48 1.58 30.89
C ALA A 388 27.63 2.22 32.26
N LYS A 389 26.57 2.30 33.08
CA LYS A 389 26.58 2.88 34.42
C LYS A 389 27.02 1.94 35.54
N VAL A 390 26.96 0.62 35.32
CA VAL A 390 27.34 -0.37 36.34
C VAL A 390 28.76 -0.15 36.83
N SER A 391 28.93 -0.09 38.16
CA SER A 391 30.27 -0.04 38.77
C SER A 391 30.90 -1.43 38.89
N PRO A 392 32.25 -1.57 38.88
CA PRO A 392 32.91 -2.85 39.07
C PRO A 392 32.53 -3.57 40.37
N MET A 393 32.40 -2.82 41.48
CA MET A 393 31.99 -3.36 42.78
C MET A 393 30.53 -3.84 42.77
N GLU A 394 29.65 -3.07 42.17
CA GLU A 394 28.22 -3.38 42.02
C GLU A 394 28.00 -4.62 41.19
N ALA A 395 28.81 -4.84 40.13
CA ALA A 395 28.76 -6.00 39.27
C ALA A 395 29.16 -7.30 39.98
N LEU A 396 30.08 -7.24 40.95
CA LEU A 396 30.50 -8.40 41.75
C LEU A 396 29.43 -8.79 42.77
N HIS A 397 28.71 -7.79 43.31
CA HIS A 397 27.64 -7.98 44.29
C HIS A 397 26.23 -7.99 43.70
N TYR A 398 26.10 -7.95 42.39
CA TYR A 398 24.81 -7.96 41.72
C TYR A 398 24.12 -9.31 41.92
N ILE A 399 23.46 -9.45 43.06
CA ILE A 399 22.38 -10.39 43.28
C ILE A 399 21.13 -9.67 42.74
N GLU A 400 20.35 -10.29 41.89
CA GLU A 400 19.09 -9.76 41.40
C GLU A 400 18.21 -9.28 42.55
N GLN A 401 18.38 -8.02 42.96
CA GLN A 401 17.53 -7.40 43.98
C GLN A 401 16.18 -7.07 43.36
N THR A 402 15.33 -8.10 43.24
CA THR A 402 13.91 -7.91 43.09
C THR A 402 13.33 -7.39 44.41
N GLY A 403 13.32 -6.07 44.58
CA GLY A 403 12.60 -5.49 45.73
C GLY A 403 13.22 -4.19 46.24
N GLY A 404 12.52 -3.06 46.04
CA GLY A 404 12.85 -1.81 46.69
C GLY A 404 12.89 -1.99 48.22
N LYS A 405 13.85 -1.28 48.87
CA LYS A 405 13.96 -1.18 50.35
C LYS A 405 12.62 -0.73 50.93
N LYS A 406 11.73 -1.66 51.24
CA LYS A 406 10.64 -1.40 52.18
C LYS A 406 11.23 -1.60 53.57
N LYS A 407 11.22 -0.55 54.41
CA LYS A 407 11.44 -0.67 55.86
C LYS A 407 10.62 -1.85 56.37
N GLN A 408 11.32 -2.91 56.84
CA GLN A 408 10.67 -4.04 57.51
C GLN A 408 9.98 -3.51 58.78
N ARG A 409 8.67 -3.32 58.72
CA ARG A 409 7.85 -3.25 59.93
C ARG A 409 7.82 -4.68 60.50
N ARG A 410 8.43 -4.88 61.64
CA ARG A 410 8.28 -6.10 62.44
C ARG A 410 6.82 -6.26 62.79
N SER A 411 6.14 -7.22 62.13
CA SER A 411 4.81 -7.64 62.52
C SER A 411 4.89 -8.80 63.49
N LYS A 412 4.17 -8.70 64.61
CA LYS A 412 4.19 -9.67 65.72
C LYS A 412 3.37 -10.93 65.47
N HIS A 413 2.57 -10.97 64.39
CA HIS A 413 1.80 -12.18 64.01
C HIS A 413 1.94 -12.44 62.47
N ILE A 414 2.47 -13.59 62.15
CA ILE A 414 2.66 -14.06 60.77
C ILE A 414 1.50 -15.01 60.46
N SER A 415 0.49 -14.54 59.75
CA SER A 415 -0.56 -15.38 59.17
C SER A 415 -0.12 -15.91 57.80
N THR A 416 -0.51 -17.18 57.45
CA THR A 416 -0.26 -17.78 56.11
C THR A 416 -0.78 -16.93 54.97
N MET A 417 -1.88 -16.23 55.18
CA MET A 417 -2.47 -15.30 54.21
C MET A 417 -1.62 -14.03 53.99
N MET A 418 -0.91 -13.60 55.05
CA MET A 418 0.04 -12.45 54.99
C MET A 418 1.33 -12.83 54.26
N MET A 419 1.79 -14.11 54.38
CA MET A 419 2.90 -14.66 53.60
C MET A 419 2.53 -14.76 52.11
N ALA A 420 1.35 -15.27 51.79
CA ALA A 420 0.88 -15.36 50.40
C ALA A 420 0.76 -13.95 49.78
N LYS A 421 0.21 -12.98 50.48
CA LYS A 421 0.09 -11.58 50.02
C LYS A 421 1.47 -10.90 49.83
N ASN A 422 2.43 -11.17 50.73
CA ASN A 422 3.78 -10.66 50.60
C ASN A 422 4.56 -11.31 49.44
N ASN A 423 4.32 -12.60 49.15
CA ASN A 423 4.91 -13.27 48.00
C ASN A 423 4.32 -12.77 46.67
N LEU A 424 3.00 -12.54 46.62
CA LEU A 424 2.34 -11.94 45.44
C LEU A 424 2.79 -10.51 45.18
N THR A 425 2.98 -9.70 46.23
CA THR A 425 3.48 -8.30 46.09
C THR A 425 4.98 -8.26 45.75
N ARG A 426 5.77 -9.31 46.07
CA ARG A 426 7.19 -9.40 45.74
C ARG A 426 7.41 -9.60 44.24
N ASN A 427 6.47 -10.27 43.56
CA ASN A 427 6.52 -10.49 42.10
C ASN A 427 5.77 -9.46 41.25
N LYS A 428 5.17 -8.42 41.84
CA LYS A 428 4.41 -7.38 41.12
C LYS A 428 5.25 -6.37 40.36
N LYS A 429 6.57 -6.51 40.29
CA LYS A 429 7.50 -5.64 39.56
C LYS A 429 8.33 -6.40 38.51
N LYS A 430 7.82 -7.50 38.00
CA LYS A 430 8.33 -8.12 36.79
C LYS A 430 7.40 -7.89 35.62
#